data_063b3490d8337af32c08fd085a6e494f
#
_entry.id   063b3490d8337af32c08fd085a6e494f
#
_cell.length_a   1.000
_cell.length_b   1.000
_cell.length_c   1.000
_cell.angle_alpha   90.00
_cell.angle_beta   90.00
_cell.angle_gamma   90.00
#
_symmetry.space_group_name_H-M   'P 1'
#
loop_
_entity.id
_entity.type
_entity.pdbx_description
1 polymer ?
#
loop_
_entity_poly.entity_id
_entity_poly.type
_entity_poly.pdbx_seq_one_letter_code
_entity_poly.pdbx_strand_id
1 'polypeptide(L)'
;MASAPRTRSRSQSAARRADAAPTSGGAAPARGSSSARGSVTPHLQARSGRGGSFALQRLVMLELAAALVVCGWLVGPAALVPAGVVAGILALLAVVRRRGRSLPEWLGSQLALRARLRKAAGTALPAGVDSSLAPAVECEPNLRTYQYSHRDDHDRRPVGMVGDGGFLTAVLQVEADAGALRAERGRTPLPLALVRDVLDVDGIRLESAQVVVHTQPAPAPHLPQQSVVVTNYAQLQAETASPAVRIMWIALKLDPELCPEAVAARGGGLLGAQKCLVRAAGHLSSRLTGAGFRANVLTEEELSAAIATSACANPMVTSQADQGDAPRRRTEESSRSWRCDNRRHTTYWVRRWPQLGGSGVALPQLVARLTAVPALATTFSLTLARSGRQDVAVTGHVRVTGRSSTELSDARRALERAARQERTGIVRLDREQLPGVLATLPLGGAR
;
A
#
# COMPACT_ATOMS: atom_id res chain seq x y z
N MET A 1 -35.97 -62.07 11.36
CA MET A 1 -36.80 -62.06 12.59
C MET A 1 -36.85 -60.63 13.07
N ALA A 2 -37.89 -59.96 12.74
CA ALA A 2 -39.05 -59.58 13.55
C ALA A 2 -38.71 -58.41 14.50
N SER A 3 -39.32 -57.26 14.61
CA SER A 3 -40.64 -56.74 14.17
C SER A 3 -40.70 -55.27 14.67
N ALA A 4 -41.32 -54.41 13.91
CA ALA A 4 -41.89 -53.15 14.42
C ALA A 4 -43.24 -53.43 15.15
N PRO A 5 -43.96 -52.53 15.84
CA PRO A 5 -44.74 -51.46 15.20
C PRO A 5 -45.00 -50.16 16.04
N ARG A 6 -45.30 -49.01 15.38
CA ARG A 6 -46.55 -48.23 15.25
C ARG A 6 -47.38 -47.93 16.51
N THR A 7 -47.72 -46.61 16.69
CA THR A 7 -49.08 -45.98 16.81
C THR A 7 -48.92 -44.47 17.11
N ARG A 8 -49.41 -43.51 16.42
CA ARG A 8 -50.71 -42.87 16.11
C ARG A 8 -51.54 -42.39 17.29
N SER A 9 -51.79 -41.04 17.34
CA SER A 9 -53.11 -40.34 17.48
C SER A 9 -52.84 -38.82 17.65
N ARG A 10 -53.32 -37.90 16.89
CA ARG A 10 -54.60 -37.40 16.43
C ARG A 10 -55.52 -36.86 17.55
N SER A 11 -55.79 -35.50 17.50
CA SER A 11 -57.06 -34.78 17.69
C SER A 11 -56.73 -33.25 17.73
N GLN A 12 -57.15 -32.41 16.84
CA GLN A 12 -58.42 -31.87 16.41
C GLN A 12 -59.13 -31.02 17.47
N SER A 13 -59.43 -29.82 17.05
CA SER A 13 -60.65 -28.98 17.06
C SER A 13 -60.50 -27.74 17.94
N ALA A 14 -61.05 -26.57 17.68
CA ALA A 14 -61.88 -25.95 16.68
C ALA A 14 -62.15 -24.51 17.12
N ALA A 15 -62.25 -23.66 16.15
CA ALA A 15 -62.94 -22.39 16.00
C ALA A 15 -63.76 -21.76 17.16
N ARG A 16 -63.66 -20.41 17.29
CA ARG A 16 -64.82 -19.51 17.32
C ARG A 16 -64.50 -18.09 16.87
N ARG A 17 -65.33 -17.59 15.96
CA ARG A 17 -65.52 -16.24 15.49
C ARG A 17 -66.13 -15.34 16.58
N ALA A 18 -65.85 -14.07 16.55
CA ALA A 18 -66.86 -13.00 16.71
C ALA A 18 -66.31 -11.66 16.21
N ASP A 19 -67.12 -10.98 15.42
CA ASP A 19 -67.00 -9.71 14.76
C ASP A 19 -66.95 -8.53 15.75
N ALA A 20 -66.27 -7.44 15.32
CA ALA A 20 -66.80 -6.08 15.30
C ALA A 20 -65.76 -5.08 14.78
N ALA A 21 -66.06 -4.39 13.72
CA ALA A 21 -65.44 -3.10 13.28
C ALA A 21 -66.42 -1.97 13.67
N PRO A 22 -66.11 -0.66 13.39
CA PRO A 22 -64.88 0.07 13.13
C PRO A 22 -64.82 1.39 13.93
N THR A 23 -63.65 2.05 14.06
CA THR A 23 -63.58 3.51 14.15
C THR A 23 -62.29 4.03 13.55
N SER A 24 -62.49 5.00 12.70
CA SER A 24 -61.54 5.81 11.97
C SER A 24 -60.59 6.63 12.91
N GLY A 25 -59.31 6.59 12.56
CA GLY A 25 -58.30 7.49 13.13
C GLY A 25 -57.09 7.53 12.24
N GLY A 26 -56.96 8.58 11.42
CA GLY A 26 -55.85 8.76 10.51
C GLY A 26 -54.52 8.91 11.23
N ALA A 27 -53.57 8.08 10.89
CA ALA A 27 -52.18 8.28 11.21
C ALA A 27 -51.39 8.25 9.92
N ALA A 28 -50.71 9.37 9.66
CA ALA A 28 -49.82 9.54 8.53
C ALA A 28 -48.72 8.49 8.49
N PRO A 29 -48.25 8.03 7.30
CA PRO A 29 -47.16 7.08 7.22
C PRO A 29 -45.87 7.77 7.68
N ALA A 30 -45.25 7.22 8.72
CA ALA A 30 -43.90 7.55 9.11
C ALA A 30 -42.98 7.31 7.90
N ARG A 31 -42.50 8.39 7.34
CA ARG A 31 -41.40 8.36 6.37
C ARG A 31 -40.21 7.74 7.07
N GLY A 32 -39.93 6.50 6.75
CA GLY A 32 -38.65 5.88 7.08
C GLY A 32 -37.55 6.72 6.47
N SER A 33 -36.82 7.42 7.33
CA SER A 33 -35.57 8.07 6.95
C SER A 33 -34.59 6.95 6.56
N SER A 34 -34.58 6.59 5.28
CA SER A 34 -33.42 5.96 4.68
C SER A 34 -32.28 6.96 4.82
N SER A 35 -31.43 6.77 5.84
CA SER A 35 -30.15 7.45 5.93
C SER A 35 -29.43 7.15 4.62
N ALA A 36 -29.45 8.11 3.71
CA ALA A 36 -28.59 8.16 2.55
C ALA A 36 -27.15 8.02 3.09
N ARG A 37 -26.59 6.82 2.95
CA ARG A 37 -25.15 6.61 3.13
C ARG A 37 -24.50 7.53 2.12
N GLY A 38 -24.03 8.70 2.58
CA GLY A 38 -23.28 9.64 1.77
C GLY A 38 -22.17 8.86 1.10
N SER A 39 -22.18 8.81 -0.21
CA SER A 39 -21.07 8.31 -1.00
C SER A 39 -19.93 9.28 -0.76
N VAL A 40 -19.04 8.89 0.18
CA VAL A 40 -17.80 9.62 0.40
C VAL A 40 -16.97 9.38 -0.85
N THR A 41 -16.90 10.38 -1.71
CA THR A 41 -15.97 10.40 -2.84
C THR A 41 -14.56 10.49 -2.27
N PRO A 42 -13.70 9.47 -2.44
CA PRO A 42 -12.31 9.56 -2.01
C PRO A 42 -11.66 10.70 -2.80
N HIS A 43 -11.22 11.75 -2.11
CA HIS A 43 -10.39 12.76 -2.73
C HIS A 43 -9.03 12.13 -3.02
N LEU A 44 -8.76 11.89 -4.30
CA LEU A 44 -7.47 11.43 -4.79
C LEU A 44 -6.45 12.57 -4.62
N GLN A 45 -5.85 12.65 -3.45
CA GLN A 45 -4.78 13.60 -3.20
C GLN A 45 -3.47 13.09 -3.80
N ALA A 46 -2.96 13.83 -4.77
CA ALA A 46 -1.55 13.80 -5.09
C ALA A 46 -0.79 14.26 -3.83
N ARG A 47 0.03 13.38 -3.24
CA ARG A 47 0.94 13.59 -2.10
C ARG A 47 0.96 15.04 -1.57
N SER A 48 0.05 15.38 -0.66
CA SER A 48 -0.14 16.76 -0.18
C SER A 48 0.93 17.22 0.82
N GLY A 49 1.84 16.36 1.22
CA GLY A 49 2.87 16.72 2.20
C GLY A 49 3.96 17.68 1.67
N ARG A 50 4.14 17.79 0.37
CA ARG A 50 5.18 18.66 -0.20
C ARG A 50 4.72 19.64 -1.29
N GLY A 51 3.57 19.41 -1.93
CA GLY A 51 3.11 20.26 -3.05
C GLY A 51 2.63 21.65 -2.62
N GLY A 52 1.95 21.76 -1.48
CA GLY A 52 1.45 23.04 -0.97
C GLY A 52 2.57 23.93 -0.42
N SER A 53 3.53 23.37 0.29
CA SER A 53 4.67 24.12 0.83
C SER A 53 5.59 24.66 -0.27
N PHE A 54 5.68 23.99 -1.42
CA PHE A 54 6.56 24.41 -2.52
C PHE A 54 5.99 25.55 -3.38
N ALA A 55 4.68 25.67 -3.51
CA ALA A 55 4.07 26.84 -4.13
C ALA A 55 4.29 28.07 -3.26
N LEU A 56 4.11 27.94 -1.95
CA LEU A 56 4.40 28.99 -0.96
C LEU A 56 5.89 29.32 -0.94
N GLN A 57 6.77 28.33 -0.94
CA GLN A 57 8.22 28.55 -0.96
C GLN A 57 8.71 29.29 -2.20
N ARG A 58 8.09 29.08 -3.37
CA ARG A 58 8.39 29.86 -4.58
C ARG A 58 7.94 31.30 -4.46
N LEU A 59 6.76 31.50 -3.93
CA LEU A 59 6.24 32.86 -3.69
C LEU A 59 7.17 33.63 -2.77
N VAL A 60 7.56 33.00 -1.66
CA VAL A 60 8.52 33.58 -0.70
C VAL A 60 9.88 33.86 -1.34
N MET A 61 10.42 32.97 -2.21
CA MET A 61 11.67 33.22 -2.91
C MET A 61 11.58 34.39 -3.90
N LEU A 62 10.45 34.56 -4.58
CA LEU A 62 10.21 35.70 -5.47
C LEU A 62 10.04 36.99 -4.70
N GLU A 63 9.32 36.97 -3.57
CA GLU A 63 9.18 38.12 -2.67
C GLU A 63 10.54 38.55 -2.09
N LEU A 64 11.34 37.58 -1.63
CA LEU A 64 12.70 37.86 -1.16
C LEU A 64 13.59 38.45 -2.27
N ALA A 65 13.47 37.96 -3.51
CA ALA A 65 14.21 38.50 -4.64
C ALA A 65 13.80 39.95 -4.92
N ALA A 66 12.50 40.24 -4.91
CA ALA A 66 11.97 41.59 -5.09
C ALA A 66 12.40 42.53 -3.95
N ALA A 67 12.31 42.07 -2.70
CA ALA A 67 12.73 42.85 -1.53
C ALA A 67 14.23 43.19 -1.57
N LEU A 68 15.08 42.25 -1.98
CA LEU A 68 16.53 42.48 -2.14
C LEU A 68 16.84 43.53 -3.18
N VAL A 69 16.13 43.55 -4.30
CA VAL A 69 16.29 44.58 -5.34
C VAL A 69 15.91 45.97 -4.81
N VAL A 70 14.75 46.05 -4.12
CA VAL A 70 14.27 47.30 -3.52
C VAL A 70 15.25 47.81 -2.45
N CYS A 71 15.71 46.95 -1.54
CA CYS A 71 16.70 47.31 -0.54
C CYS A 71 18.02 47.78 -1.16
N GLY A 72 18.52 47.07 -2.19
CA GLY A 72 19.74 47.46 -2.92
C GLY A 72 19.61 48.82 -3.59
N TRP A 73 18.41 49.12 -4.14
CA TRP A 73 18.12 50.43 -4.74
C TRP A 73 18.11 51.58 -3.73
N LEU A 74 17.55 51.33 -2.50
CA LEU A 74 17.52 52.32 -1.44
C LEU A 74 18.88 52.60 -0.81
N VAL A 75 19.80 51.63 -0.80
CA VAL A 75 21.15 51.78 -0.19
C VAL A 75 22.12 52.46 -1.13
N GLY A 76 21.93 52.33 -2.46
CA GLY A 76 22.76 52.98 -3.46
C GLY A 76 23.34 52.01 -4.52
N PRO A 77 23.97 52.57 -5.57
CA PRO A 77 24.40 51.78 -6.73
C PRO A 77 25.43 50.70 -6.43
N ALA A 78 26.27 50.90 -5.42
CA ALA A 78 27.26 49.91 -4.99
C ALA A 78 26.60 48.65 -4.33
N ALA A 79 25.45 48.81 -3.70
CA ALA A 79 24.67 47.71 -3.10
C ALA A 79 23.70 47.06 -4.11
N LEU A 80 23.28 47.80 -5.11
CA LEU A 80 22.32 47.33 -6.13
C LEU A 80 22.89 46.15 -6.96
N VAL A 81 24.17 46.20 -7.30
CA VAL A 81 24.80 45.15 -8.13
C VAL A 81 24.81 43.79 -7.40
N PRO A 82 25.35 43.65 -6.17
CA PRO A 82 25.33 42.37 -5.44
C PRO A 82 23.91 41.94 -5.11
N ALA A 83 23.03 42.86 -4.72
CA ALA A 83 21.62 42.57 -4.46
C ALA A 83 20.90 42.02 -5.70
N GLY A 84 21.14 42.64 -6.87
CA GLY A 84 20.59 42.15 -8.15
C GLY A 84 21.10 40.78 -8.57
N VAL A 85 22.38 40.45 -8.31
CA VAL A 85 22.92 39.12 -8.56
C VAL A 85 22.24 38.07 -7.69
N VAL A 86 22.12 38.35 -6.39
CA VAL A 86 21.44 37.41 -5.45
C VAL A 86 19.96 37.27 -5.80
N ALA A 87 19.27 38.37 -6.10
CA ALA A 87 17.87 38.34 -6.53
C ALA A 87 17.69 37.55 -7.84
N GLY A 88 18.59 37.71 -8.80
CA GLY A 88 18.61 36.95 -10.05
C GLY A 88 18.78 35.43 -9.78
N ILE A 89 19.68 35.05 -8.89
CA ILE A 89 19.87 33.65 -8.49
C ILE A 89 18.60 33.10 -7.83
N LEU A 90 17.97 33.84 -6.91
CA LEU A 90 16.73 33.43 -6.27
C LEU A 90 15.57 33.28 -7.27
N ALA A 91 15.41 34.23 -8.19
CA ALA A 91 14.43 34.17 -9.26
C ALA A 91 14.69 32.97 -10.20
N LEU A 92 15.94 32.72 -10.57
CA LEU A 92 16.33 31.56 -11.37
C LEU A 92 15.97 30.25 -10.66
N LEU A 93 16.27 30.15 -9.35
CA LEU A 93 15.93 28.98 -8.53
C LEU A 93 14.42 28.77 -8.40
N ALA A 94 13.62 29.85 -8.38
CA ALA A 94 12.17 29.80 -8.29
C ALA A 94 11.51 29.40 -9.62
N VAL A 95 12.03 29.87 -10.76
CA VAL A 95 11.41 29.72 -12.10
C VAL A 95 11.92 28.48 -12.84
N VAL A 96 13.22 28.17 -12.76
CA VAL A 96 13.81 27.08 -13.55
C VAL A 96 13.31 25.73 -13.07
N ARG A 97 12.74 24.99 -14.01
CA ARG A 97 12.27 23.61 -13.82
C ARG A 97 13.16 22.63 -14.58
N ARG A 98 13.71 21.67 -13.88
CA ARG A 98 14.44 20.55 -14.49
C ARG A 98 13.63 19.27 -14.38
N ARG A 99 13.21 18.70 -15.54
CA ARG A 99 12.38 17.48 -15.61
C ARG A 99 11.06 17.56 -14.81
N GLY A 100 10.42 18.75 -14.81
CA GLY A 100 9.14 18.95 -14.11
C GLY A 100 9.23 19.20 -12.61
N ARG A 101 10.45 19.24 -12.04
CA ARG A 101 10.73 19.59 -10.62
C ARG A 101 11.43 20.95 -10.55
N SER A 102 11.20 21.71 -9.46
CA SER A 102 11.95 22.93 -9.19
C SER A 102 13.41 22.61 -8.84
N LEU A 103 14.32 23.57 -9.07
CA LEU A 103 15.73 23.39 -8.73
C LEU A 103 15.96 23.08 -7.24
N PRO A 104 15.27 23.74 -6.27
CA PRO A 104 15.38 23.38 -4.85
C PRO A 104 14.96 21.95 -4.55
N GLU A 105 13.85 21.46 -5.14
CA GLU A 105 13.42 20.06 -5.02
C GLU A 105 14.46 19.09 -5.59
N TRP A 106 15.05 19.46 -6.71
CA TRP A 106 16.08 18.66 -7.34
C TRP A 106 17.36 18.58 -6.48
N LEU A 107 17.82 19.71 -5.93
CA LEU A 107 18.93 19.75 -4.98
C LEU A 107 18.62 18.99 -3.70
N GLY A 108 17.44 19.21 -3.11
CA GLY A 108 16.99 18.51 -1.92
C GLY A 108 16.98 16.98 -2.12
N SER A 109 16.48 16.49 -3.26
CA SER A 109 16.50 15.06 -3.58
C SER A 109 17.93 14.50 -3.78
N GLN A 110 18.87 15.32 -4.30
CA GLN A 110 20.29 14.94 -4.42
C GLN A 110 20.95 14.83 -3.05
N LEU A 111 20.74 15.82 -2.18
CA LEU A 111 21.30 15.83 -0.83
C LEU A 111 20.72 14.69 0.01
N ALA A 112 19.41 14.46 -0.09
CA ALA A 112 18.73 13.35 0.58
C ALA A 112 19.27 11.98 0.11
N LEU A 113 19.49 11.79 -1.19
CA LEU A 113 20.11 10.56 -1.71
C LEU A 113 21.52 10.39 -1.15
N ARG A 114 22.36 11.45 -1.19
CA ARG A 114 23.73 11.39 -0.63
C ARG A 114 23.73 11.09 0.85
N ALA A 115 22.80 11.68 1.61
CA ALA A 115 22.66 11.40 3.05
C ALA A 115 22.29 9.94 3.32
N ARG A 116 21.32 9.38 2.55
CA ARG A 116 20.95 7.96 2.65
C ARG A 116 22.10 7.03 2.28
N LEU A 117 22.85 7.33 1.21
CA LEU A 117 24.02 6.53 0.82
C LEU A 117 25.10 6.54 1.87
N ARG A 118 25.39 7.71 2.49
CA ARG A 118 26.35 7.81 3.60
C ARG A 118 25.88 7.02 4.83
N LYS A 119 24.61 7.20 5.23
CA LYS A 119 24.02 6.43 6.34
C LYS A 119 24.12 4.94 6.06
N ALA A 120 23.79 4.54 4.84
CA ALA A 120 23.85 3.16 4.41
C ALA A 120 25.27 2.55 4.46
N ALA A 121 26.29 3.31 4.10
CA ALA A 121 27.69 2.84 4.15
C ALA A 121 28.20 2.66 5.59
N GLY A 122 27.69 3.43 6.54
CA GLY A 122 28.09 3.39 7.95
C GLY A 122 27.24 2.49 8.86
N THR A 123 26.15 1.92 8.36
CA THR A 123 25.24 1.12 9.19
C THR A 123 25.45 -0.37 8.90
N ALA A 124 25.93 -1.09 9.91
CA ALA A 124 25.95 -2.56 9.89
C ALA A 124 24.54 -3.11 10.16
N LEU A 125 24.25 -4.29 9.59
CA LEU A 125 23.04 -5.02 9.94
C LEU A 125 23.07 -5.40 11.43
N PRO A 126 21.97 -5.23 12.17
CA PRO A 126 21.90 -5.72 13.54
C PRO A 126 22.07 -7.24 13.56
N ALA A 127 22.78 -7.75 14.56
CA ALA A 127 22.92 -9.19 14.75
C ALA A 127 21.53 -9.84 15.04
N GLY A 128 21.30 -11.04 14.49
CA GLY A 128 20.09 -11.82 14.75
C GLY A 128 18.85 -11.38 13.93
N VAL A 129 19.03 -10.58 12.89
CA VAL A 129 17.93 -10.26 11.96
C VAL A 129 17.68 -11.46 11.05
N ASP A 130 16.41 -11.85 10.92
CA ASP A 130 15.96 -12.84 9.96
C ASP A 130 16.46 -12.46 8.54
N SER A 131 17.09 -13.40 7.85
CA SER A 131 17.64 -13.19 6.52
C SER A 131 16.58 -12.78 5.48
N SER A 132 15.34 -13.20 5.68
CA SER A 132 14.18 -12.78 4.86
C SER A 132 13.85 -11.31 5.06
N LEU A 133 13.98 -10.80 6.29
CA LEU A 133 13.72 -9.39 6.62
C LEU A 133 14.91 -8.48 6.32
N ALA A 134 16.13 -9.04 6.18
CA ALA A 134 17.36 -8.27 6.01
C ALA A 134 17.29 -7.17 4.94
N PRO A 135 16.73 -7.38 3.73
CA PRO A 135 16.62 -6.31 2.73
C PRO A 135 15.77 -5.11 3.19
N ALA A 136 14.74 -5.35 4.00
CA ALA A 136 13.90 -4.28 4.54
C ALA A 136 14.61 -3.54 5.69
N VAL A 137 15.31 -4.26 6.58
CA VAL A 137 16.10 -3.68 7.67
C VAL A 137 17.30 -2.90 7.14
N GLU A 138 17.92 -3.31 6.05
CA GLU A 138 18.95 -2.52 5.37
C GLU A 138 18.44 -1.16 4.87
N CYS A 139 17.15 -1.11 4.51
CA CYS A 139 16.47 0.12 4.09
C CYS A 139 16.02 0.97 5.28
N GLU A 140 15.53 0.33 6.35
CA GLU A 140 15.06 0.96 7.58
C GLU A 140 15.64 0.21 8.79
N PRO A 141 16.81 0.64 9.31
CA PRO A 141 17.56 -0.12 10.34
C PRO A 141 16.85 -0.27 11.68
N ASN A 142 15.84 0.54 11.95
CA ASN A 142 15.05 0.47 13.18
C ASN A 142 13.92 -0.56 13.09
N LEU A 143 13.69 -1.12 11.91
CA LEU A 143 12.61 -2.07 11.70
C LEU A 143 12.85 -3.37 12.49
N ARG A 144 11.83 -3.79 13.25
CA ARG A 144 11.85 -5.02 14.06
C ARG A 144 10.54 -5.74 13.87
N THR A 145 10.58 -7.05 14.03
CA THR A 145 9.37 -7.88 14.12
C THR A 145 8.95 -8.08 15.56
N TYR A 146 7.68 -8.30 15.75
CA TYR A 146 7.05 -8.59 17.04
C TYR A 146 6.02 -9.69 16.84
N GLN A 147 5.91 -10.56 17.84
CA GLN A 147 4.87 -11.58 17.86
C GLN A 147 3.89 -11.28 18.99
N TYR A 148 2.61 -11.39 18.70
CA TYR A 148 1.55 -11.35 19.70
C TYR A 148 0.86 -12.70 19.77
N SER A 149 0.85 -13.30 20.96
CA SER A 149 0.14 -14.55 21.26
C SER A 149 -0.97 -14.28 22.27
N HIS A 150 -2.13 -14.89 22.07
CA HIS A 150 -3.24 -14.79 23.01
C HIS A 150 -2.91 -15.63 24.26
N ARG A 151 -2.94 -15.02 25.46
CA ARG A 151 -2.61 -15.72 26.71
C ARG A 151 -3.57 -16.85 27.06
N ASP A 152 -4.85 -16.67 26.71
CA ASP A 152 -5.95 -17.55 27.16
C ASP A 152 -6.45 -18.50 26.07
N ASP A 153 -5.87 -18.43 24.86
CA ASP A 153 -6.33 -19.19 23.70
C ASP A 153 -5.12 -19.69 22.90
N HIS A 154 -4.60 -20.83 23.31
CA HIS A 154 -3.42 -21.46 22.69
C HIS A 154 -3.70 -22.00 21.29
N ASP A 155 -4.98 -22.18 20.93
CA ASP A 155 -5.40 -22.64 19.60
C ASP A 155 -5.40 -21.52 18.56
N ARG A 156 -5.33 -20.26 18.99
CA ARG A 156 -5.22 -19.13 18.04
C ARG A 156 -3.81 -18.95 17.56
N ARG A 157 -3.70 -18.85 16.24
CA ARG A 157 -2.41 -18.55 15.59
C ARG A 157 -1.85 -17.22 16.13
N PRO A 158 -0.54 -17.18 16.41
CA PRO A 158 0.11 -15.93 16.79
C PRO A 158 0.06 -14.92 15.64
N VAL A 159 0.03 -13.64 15.98
CA VAL A 159 0.00 -12.53 15.01
C VAL A 159 1.37 -11.89 14.91
N GLY A 160 1.93 -11.88 13.71
CA GLY A 160 3.16 -11.16 13.40
C GLY A 160 2.91 -9.68 13.15
N MET A 161 3.80 -8.85 13.63
CA MET A 161 3.79 -7.41 13.43
C MET A 161 5.19 -6.91 13.10
N VAL A 162 5.28 -5.82 12.38
CA VAL A 162 6.54 -5.12 12.09
C VAL A 162 6.41 -3.65 12.51
N GLY A 163 7.46 -3.08 13.05
CA GLY A 163 7.48 -1.67 13.47
C GLY A 163 8.87 -1.14 13.70
N ASP A 164 9.00 0.18 13.86
CA ASP A 164 10.26 0.89 14.11
C ASP A 164 10.38 1.52 15.51
N GLY A 165 9.41 1.22 16.37
CA GLY A 165 9.27 1.83 17.69
C GLY A 165 8.28 3.01 17.72
N GLY A 166 7.99 3.66 16.60
CA GLY A 166 6.98 4.72 16.48
C GLY A 166 5.67 4.24 15.88
N PHE A 167 5.69 3.09 15.19
CA PHE A 167 4.48 2.48 14.64
C PHE A 167 4.54 0.96 14.73
N LEU A 168 3.38 0.33 14.58
CA LEU A 168 3.22 -1.11 14.39
C LEU A 168 2.37 -1.36 13.13
N THR A 169 2.71 -2.39 12.38
CA THR A 169 1.96 -2.84 11.20
C THR A 169 1.67 -4.33 11.30
N ALA A 170 0.40 -4.72 11.15
CA ALA A 170 -0.01 -6.10 10.92
C ALA A 170 -0.44 -6.28 9.46
N VAL A 171 -0.20 -7.46 8.90
CA VAL A 171 -0.47 -7.76 7.51
C VAL A 171 -1.44 -8.92 7.38
N LEU A 172 -2.43 -8.76 6.52
CA LEU A 172 -3.34 -9.82 6.12
C LEU A 172 -3.03 -10.22 4.68
N GLN A 173 -2.93 -11.52 4.42
CA GLN A 173 -2.96 -12.05 3.05
C GLN A 173 -4.40 -12.27 2.65
N VAL A 174 -4.78 -11.76 1.47
CA VAL A 174 -6.16 -11.77 0.99
C VAL A 174 -6.24 -12.52 -0.34
N GLU A 175 -7.12 -13.48 -0.39
CA GLU A 175 -7.41 -14.28 -1.57
C GLU A 175 -8.92 -14.23 -1.85
N ALA A 176 -9.30 -14.16 -3.12
CA ALA A 176 -10.70 -14.37 -3.47
C ALA A 176 -11.06 -15.84 -3.18
N ASP A 177 -12.17 -16.08 -2.52
CA ASP A 177 -12.66 -17.44 -2.28
C ASP A 177 -13.14 -18.02 -3.61
N ALA A 178 -12.22 -18.63 -4.34
CA ALA A 178 -12.51 -19.30 -5.58
C ALA A 178 -13.05 -20.70 -5.21
N GLY A 179 -14.37 -20.84 -5.22
CA GLY A 179 -14.96 -22.19 -5.33
C GLY A 179 -14.28 -22.93 -6.48
N ALA A 180 -13.80 -24.14 -6.25
CA ALA A 180 -12.88 -24.91 -7.10
C ALA A 180 -13.33 -25.08 -8.59
N LEU A 181 -14.53 -24.64 -8.95
CA LEU A 181 -15.16 -24.80 -10.27
C LEU A 181 -15.56 -23.47 -10.95
N ARG A 182 -15.31 -22.30 -10.34
CA ARG A 182 -15.64 -21.01 -10.96
C ARG A 182 -14.41 -20.32 -11.51
N ALA A 183 -14.27 -20.38 -12.82
CA ALA A 183 -13.27 -19.64 -13.61
C ALA A 183 -13.43 -18.09 -13.57
N GLU A 184 -14.30 -17.56 -12.72
CA GLU A 184 -14.68 -16.14 -12.71
C GLU A 184 -13.86 -15.31 -11.69
N ARG A 185 -12.53 -15.49 -11.70
CA ARG A 185 -11.59 -14.77 -10.81
C ARG A 185 -11.62 -13.24 -10.91
N GLY A 186 -12.42 -12.65 -11.79
CA GLY A 186 -12.45 -11.20 -12.00
C GLY A 186 -13.74 -10.51 -11.57
N ARG A 187 -14.74 -11.22 -11.07
CA ARG A 187 -16.07 -10.64 -10.83
C ARG A 187 -16.30 -10.00 -9.47
N THR A 188 -15.49 -10.34 -8.46
CA THR A 188 -15.59 -9.71 -7.14
C THR A 188 -14.36 -8.87 -6.86
N PRO A 189 -14.40 -7.56 -7.13
CA PRO A 189 -13.30 -6.67 -6.76
C PRO A 189 -13.22 -6.52 -5.24
N LEU A 190 -11.99 -6.37 -4.70
CA LEU A 190 -11.79 -6.06 -3.29
C LEU A 190 -12.60 -4.82 -2.90
N PRO A 191 -13.52 -4.92 -1.91
CA PRO A 191 -14.33 -3.78 -1.49
C PRO A 191 -13.49 -2.79 -0.68
N LEU A 192 -12.92 -1.77 -1.35
CA LEU A 192 -12.08 -0.75 -0.72
C LEU A 192 -12.80 0.02 0.40
N ALA A 193 -14.13 0.03 0.40
CA ALA A 193 -14.89 0.60 1.50
C ALA A 193 -14.57 -0.10 2.83
N LEU A 194 -14.40 -1.43 2.84
CA LEU A 194 -14.02 -2.18 4.05
C LEU A 194 -12.62 -1.81 4.53
N VAL A 195 -11.68 -1.60 3.58
CA VAL A 195 -10.31 -1.17 3.90
C VAL A 195 -10.28 0.27 4.40
N ARG A 196 -11.16 1.13 3.90
CA ARG A 196 -11.33 2.49 4.41
C ARG A 196 -11.94 2.49 5.82
N ASP A 197 -12.99 1.71 6.02
CA ASP A 197 -13.75 1.71 7.27
C ASP A 197 -12.91 1.19 8.46
N VAL A 198 -11.90 0.33 8.20
CA VAL A 198 -10.99 -0.15 9.25
C VAL A 198 -10.06 0.94 9.79
N LEU A 199 -9.92 2.09 9.10
CA LEU A 199 -9.13 3.21 9.61
C LEU A 199 -9.67 3.80 10.92
N ASP A 200 -10.94 3.54 11.24
CA ASP A 200 -11.56 3.95 12.49
C ASP A 200 -12.53 2.86 12.97
N VAL A 201 -12.10 2.05 13.93
CA VAL A 201 -12.87 0.91 14.47
C VAL A 201 -12.72 0.86 15.98
N ASP A 202 -13.84 0.86 16.70
CA ASP A 202 -13.86 0.68 18.17
C ASP A 202 -12.96 1.69 18.92
N GLY A 203 -12.87 2.95 18.43
CA GLY A 203 -12.00 3.99 18.97
C GLY A 203 -10.53 3.83 18.60
N ILE A 204 -10.16 2.78 17.85
CA ILE A 204 -8.82 2.59 17.33
C ILE A 204 -8.71 3.38 16.03
N ARG A 205 -7.75 4.29 15.98
CA ARG A 205 -7.47 5.11 14.80
C ARG A 205 -6.18 4.66 14.16
N LEU A 206 -6.28 4.02 12.99
CA LEU A 206 -5.10 3.64 12.21
C LEU A 206 -4.52 4.84 11.47
N GLU A 207 -3.19 4.91 11.35
CA GLU A 207 -2.49 5.90 10.52
C GLU A 207 -2.83 5.67 9.04
N SER A 208 -2.79 4.40 8.60
CA SER A 208 -3.07 4.02 7.21
C SER A 208 -3.46 2.55 7.07
N ALA A 209 -4.10 2.25 5.94
CA ALA A 209 -4.32 0.91 5.43
C ALA A 209 -3.80 0.84 3.99
N GLN A 210 -2.93 -0.10 3.72
CA GLN A 210 -2.26 -0.25 2.43
C GLN A 210 -2.67 -1.56 1.77
N VAL A 211 -3.08 -1.50 0.51
CA VAL A 211 -3.30 -2.69 -0.34
C VAL A 211 -2.10 -2.86 -1.25
N VAL A 212 -1.41 -3.99 -1.16
CA VAL A 212 -0.26 -4.33 -1.99
C VAL A 212 -0.64 -5.51 -2.88
N VAL A 213 -0.50 -5.35 -4.19
CA VAL A 213 -0.71 -6.40 -5.19
C VAL A 213 0.63 -6.71 -5.84
N HIS A 214 1.17 -7.88 -5.57
CA HIS A 214 2.40 -8.38 -6.16
C HIS A 214 2.07 -9.38 -7.26
N THR A 215 2.64 -9.17 -8.43
CA THR A 215 2.34 -9.95 -9.63
C THR A 215 3.63 -10.44 -10.27
N GLN A 216 3.71 -11.72 -10.56
CA GLN A 216 4.76 -12.32 -11.36
C GLN A 216 4.15 -12.87 -12.65
N PRO A 217 4.74 -12.58 -13.83
CA PRO A 217 4.20 -13.05 -15.08
C PRO A 217 4.35 -14.58 -15.20
N ALA A 218 3.52 -15.18 -16.02
CA ALA A 218 3.67 -16.54 -16.47
C ALA A 218 4.08 -16.55 -17.94
N PRO A 219 4.84 -17.51 -18.36
CA PRO A 219 5.64 -18.44 -17.57
C PRO A 219 6.79 -17.72 -16.88
N ALA A 220 7.32 -18.34 -15.83
CA ALA A 220 8.45 -17.75 -15.11
C ALA A 220 9.58 -17.39 -16.09
N PRO A 221 10.09 -16.15 -16.08
CA PRO A 221 11.00 -15.66 -17.12
C PRO A 221 12.35 -16.41 -17.21
N HIS A 222 12.67 -17.31 -16.27
CA HIS A 222 13.90 -18.11 -16.29
C HIS A 222 13.75 -19.43 -17.07
N LEU A 223 12.53 -19.79 -17.48
CA LEU A 223 12.32 -21.00 -18.27
C LEU A 223 12.74 -20.75 -19.72
N PRO A 224 13.38 -21.74 -20.37
CA PRO A 224 13.69 -21.66 -21.80
C PRO A 224 12.40 -21.45 -22.61
N GLN A 225 12.42 -20.53 -23.57
CA GLN A 225 11.23 -20.23 -24.39
C GLN A 225 10.71 -21.43 -25.19
N GLN A 226 11.58 -22.41 -25.39
CA GLN A 226 11.25 -23.65 -26.11
C GLN A 226 10.67 -24.74 -25.20
N SER A 227 10.54 -24.50 -23.89
CA SER A 227 9.95 -25.48 -22.99
C SER A 227 8.46 -25.68 -23.27
N VAL A 228 7.98 -26.90 -23.23
CA VAL A 228 6.58 -27.28 -23.40
C VAL A 228 5.68 -26.49 -22.41
N VAL A 229 6.21 -26.22 -21.20
CA VAL A 229 5.53 -25.43 -20.17
C VAL A 229 5.29 -23.99 -20.65
N VAL A 230 6.30 -23.36 -21.30
CA VAL A 230 6.16 -21.98 -21.82
C VAL A 230 5.12 -21.95 -22.95
N THR A 231 5.17 -22.90 -23.85
CA THR A 231 4.24 -22.95 -25.01
C THR A 231 2.79 -23.16 -24.56
N ASN A 232 2.54 -24.12 -23.66
CA ASN A 232 1.20 -24.38 -23.14
C ASN A 232 0.67 -23.23 -22.28
N TYR A 233 1.55 -22.58 -21.50
CA TYR A 233 1.16 -21.46 -20.67
C TYR A 233 0.90 -20.18 -21.48
N ALA A 234 1.58 -20.00 -22.63
CA ALA A 234 1.34 -18.88 -23.52
C ALA A 234 -0.08 -18.90 -24.11
N GLN A 235 -0.60 -20.10 -24.47
CA GLN A 235 -2.00 -20.24 -24.91
C GLN A 235 -2.98 -19.88 -23.80
N LEU A 236 -2.78 -20.43 -22.59
CA LEU A 236 -3.63 -20.12 -21.44
C LEU A 236 -3.60 -18.61 -21.06
N GLN A 237 -2.42 -17.97 -21.17
CA GLN A 237 -2.28 -16.54 -20.92
C GLN A 237 -2.96 -15.69 -21.97
N ALA A 238 -2.94 -16.11 -23.25
CA ALA A 238 -3.65 -15.42 -24.32
C ALA A 238 -5.18 -15.44 -24.11
N GLU A 239 -5.71 -16.54 -23.57
CA GLU A 239 -7.14 -16.70 -23.28
C GLU A 239 -7.57 -15.99 -22.00
N THR A 240 -6.76 -16.05 -20.94
CA THR A 240 -7.16 -15.60 -19.60
C THR A 240 -6.58 -14.24 -19.21
N ALA A 241 -5.55 -13.75 -19.91
CA ALA A 241 -4.74 -12.56 -19.56
C ALA A 241 -4.26 -12.57 -18.09
N SER A 242 -4.17 -13.75 -17.47
CA SER A 242 -3.90 -13.91 -16.05
C SER A 242 -2.40 -14.08 -15.79
N PRO A 243 -1.81 -13.38 -14.81
CA PRO A 243 -0.43 -13.62 -14.41
C PRO A 243 -0.30 -14.99 -13.72
N ALA A 244 0.93 -15.55 -13.69
CA ALA A 244 1.21 -16.84 -13.03
C ALA A 244 0.92 -16.77 -11.53
N VAL A 245 1.38 -15.72 -10.90
CA VAL A 245 1.21 -15.51 -9.47
C VAL A 245 0.72 -14.08 -9.23
N ARG A 246 -0.34 -13.98 -8.46
CA ARG A 246 -0.83 -12.71 -7.92
C ARG A 246 -1.11 -12.90 -6.44
N ILE A 247 -0.37 -12.17 -5.62
CA ILE A 247 -0.55 -12.18 -4.17
C ILE A 247 -1.03 -10.79 -3.76
N MET A 248 -2.01 -10.74 -2.88
CA MET A 248 -2.54 -9.50 -2.33
C MET A 248 -2.37 -9.49 -0.81
N TRP A 249 -1.80 -8.40 -0.31
CA TRP A 249 -1.70 -8.13 1.11
C TRP A 249 -2.41 -6.83 1.47
N ILE A 250 -2.97 -6.80 2.67
CA ILE A 250 -3.46 -5.56 3.29
C ILE A 250 -2.64 -5.34 4.56
N ALA A 251 -1.89 -4.25 4.60
CA ALA A 251 -1.09 -3.84 5.74
C ALA A 251 -1.81 -2.73 6.50
N LEU A 252 -2.06 -2.96 7.79
CA LEU A 252 -2.70 -2.03 8.71
C LEU A 252 -1.63 -1.41 9.60
N LYS A 253 -1.46 -0.09 9.51
CA LYS A 253 -0.45 0.64 10.27
C LYS A 253 -1.09 1.43 11.39
N LEU A 254 -0.62 1.22 12.61
CA LEU A 254 -1.02 1.91 13.81
C LEU A 254 0.13 2.77 14.32
N ASP A 255 -0.11 4.06 14.47
CA ASP A 255 0.67 4.95 15.31
C ASP A 255 -0.07 5.05 16.66
N PRO A 256 0.53 4.57 17.78
CA PRO A 256 -0.12 4.58 19.09
C PRO A 256 -0.50 5.99 19.57
N GLU A 257 0.19 7.03 19.09
CA GLU A 257 -0.08 8.42 19.45
C GLU A 257 -1.40 8.95 18.88
N LEU A 258 -1.94 8.31 17.83
CA LEU A 258 -3.22 8.70 17.24
C LEU A 258 -4.44 8.25 18.07
N CYS A 259 -4.27 7.27 18.96
CA CYS A 259 -5.34 6.75 19.81
C CYS A 259 -4.85 6.31 21.20
N PRO A 260 -4.24 7.21 21.99
CA PRO A 260 -3.64 6.88 23.29
C PRO A 260 -4.65 6.29 24.28
N GLU A 261 -5.90 6.76 24.25
CA GLU A 261 -6.97 6.25 25.11
C GLU A 261 -7.30 4.79 24.79
N ALA A 262 -7.41 4.42 23.50
CA ALA A 262 -7.68 3.05 23.09
C ALA A 262 -6.52 2.11 23.45
N VAL A 263 -5.28 2.58 23.36
CA VAL A 263 -4.07 1.86 23.76
C VAL A 263 -4.03 1.67 25.28
N ALA A 264 -4.29 2.73 26.05
CA ALA A 264 -4.32 2.69 27.51
C ALA A 264 -5.40 1.72 28.04
N ALA A 265 -6.61 1.75 27.48
CA ALA A 265 -7.72 0.87 27.82
C ALA A 265 -7.41 -0.62 27.59
N ARG A 266 -6.41 -0.94 26.76
CA ARG A 266 -6.00 -2.32 26.42
C ARG A 266 -4.69 -2.75 27.08
N GLY A 267 -4.22 -2.01 28.09
CA GLY A 267 -3.04 -2.32 28.89
C GLY A 267 -1.85 -1.43 28.65
N GLY A 268 -1.99 -0.41 27.81
CA GLY A 268 -0.94 0.59 27.54
C GLY A 268 0.30 0.06 26.83
N GLY A 269 1.18 0.98 26.47
CA GLY A 269 2.47 0.65 25.86
C GLY A 269 2.39 -0.26 24.62
N LEU A 270 3.42 -1.07 24.42
CA LEU A 270 3.49 -2.00 23.28
C LEU A 270 2.33 -3.01 23.29
N LEU A 271 2.02 -3.59 24.44
CA LEU A 271 0.96 -4.59 24.56
C LEU A 271 -0.41 -4.03 24.20
N GLY A 272 -0.73 -2.81 24.66
CA GLY A 272 -1.96 -2.11 24.30
C GLY A 272 -2.07 -1.84 22.81
N ALA A 273 -0.98 -1.38 22.19
CA ALA A 273 -0.89 -1.14 20.75
C ALA A 273 -1.04 -2.43 19.94
N GLN A 274 -0.40 -3.53 20.36
CA GLN A 274 -0.57 -4.85 19.75
C GLN A 274 -2.02 -5.32 19.79
N LYS A 275 -2.69 -5.22 20.95
CA LYS A 275 -4.11 -5.59 21.12
C LYS A 275 -5.03 -4.73 20.24
N CYS A 276 -4.76 -3.43 20.10
CA CYS A 276 -5.49 -2.55 19.18
C CYS A 276 -5.36 -3.06 17.73
N LEU A 277 -4.15 -3.34 17.32
CA LEU A 277 -3.88 -3.77 15.93
C LEU A 277 -4.47 -5.14 15.62
N VAL A 278 -4.39 -6.10 16.56
CA VAL A 278 -5.05 -7.42 16.46
C VAL A 278 -6.55 -7.26 16.32
N ARG A 279 -7.18 -6.37 17.11
CA ARG A 279 -8.61 -6.10 17.03
C ARG A 279 -9.01 -5.53 15.66
N ALA A 280 -8.26 -4.55 15.15
CA ALA A 280 -8.51 -3.97 13.83
C ALA A 280 -8.32 -4.99 12.70
N ALA A 281 -7.25 -5.82 12.77
CA ALA A 281 -6.98 -6.87 11.80
C ALA A 281 -8.05 -7.95 11.80
N GLY A 282 -8.48 -8.42 12.98
CA GLY A 282 -9.56 -9.38 13.14
C GLY A 282 -10.90 -8.85 12.63
N HIS A 283 -11.21 -7.58 12.90
CA HIS A 283 -12.40 -6.92 12.36
C HIS A 283 -12.41 -6.91 10.84
N LEU A 284 -11.30 -6.49 10.22
CA LEU A 284 -11.18 -6.47 8.76
C LEU A 284 -11.27 -7.88 8.17
N SER A 285 -10.56 -8.87 8.75
CA SER A 285 -10.59 -10.27 8.32
C SER A 285 -12.02 -10.80 8.31
N SER A 286 -12.78 -10.63 9.37
CA SER A 286 -14.18 -11.08 9.46
C SER A 286 -15.07 -10.41 8.41
N ARG A 287 -14.91 -9.11 8.19
CA ARG A 287 -15.70 -8.39 7.18
C ARG A 287 -15.36 -8.82 5.75
N LEU A 288 -14.09 -9.07 5.47
CA LEU A 288 -13.64 -9.58 4.17
C LEU A 288 -14.16 -11.00 3.93
N THR A 289 -14.16 -11.86 4.96
CA THR A 289 -14.73 -13.20 4.88
C THR A 289 -16.23 -13.13 4.56
N GLY A 290 -16.97 -12.25 5.22
CA GLY A 290 -18.39 -11.98 4.89
C GLY A 290 -18.63 -11.43 3.48
N ALA A 291 -17.61 -10.86 2.86
CA ALA A 291 -17.63 -10.38 1.46
C ALA A 291 -17.12 -11.41 0.43
N GLY A 292 -16.84 -12.65 0.85
CA GLY A 292 -16.39 -13.74 -0.03
C GLY A 292 -14.88 -13.74 -0.31
N PHE A 293 -14.08 -13.22 0.63
CA PHE A 293 -12.63 -13.28 0.56
C PHE A 293 -12.07 -14.11 1.71
N ARG A 294 -11.03 -14.88 1.47
CA ARG A 294 -10.22 -15.47 2.51
C ARG A 294 -9.17 -14.46 2.95
N ALA A 295 -9.20 -14.04 4.19
CA ALA A 295 -8.29 -13.03 4.74
C ALA A 295 -7.63 -13.55 6.01
N ASN A 296 -6.36 -13.94 5.93
CA ASN A 296 -5.58 -14.49 7.03
C ASN A 296 -4.58 -13.46 7.55
N VAL A 297 -4.58 -13.21 8.85
CA VAL A 297 -3.54 -12.40 9.49
C VAL A 297 -2.26 -13.22 9.54
N LEU A 298 -1.14 -12.64 9.12
CA LEU A 298 0.13 -13.33 9.01
C LEU A 298 0.80 -13.52 10.38
N THR A 299 1.48 -14.65 10.57
CA THR A 299 2.43 -14.87 11.65
C THR A 299 3.72 -14.09 11.40
N GLU A 300 4.64 -14.03 12.36
CA GLU A 300 5.92 -13.33 12.22
C GLU A 300 6.76 -13.88 11.06
N GLU A 301 6.82 -15.20 10.93
CA GLU A 301 7.54 -15.87 9.84
C GLU A 301 6.89 -15.60 8.47
N GLU A 302 5.56 -15.74 8.37
CA GLU A 302 4.82 -15.44 7.15
C GLU A 302 4.94 -13.95 6.75
N LEU A 303 4.98 -13.05 7.74
CA LEU A 303 5.17 -11.62 7.53
C LEU A 303 6.58 -11.33 6.96
N SER A 304 7.61 -11.92 7.53
CA SER A 304 8.99 -11.80 7.03
C SER A 304 9.10 -12.31 5.60
N ALA A 305 8.50 -13.47 5.31
CA ALA A 305 8.43 -14.04 3.96
C ALA A 305 7.64 -13.17 2.97
N ALA A 306 6.53 -12.55 3.41
CA ALA A 306 5.74 -11.63 2.60
C ALA A 306 6.54 -10.36 2.24
N ILE A 307 7.28 -9.80 3.19
CA ILE A 307 8.15 -8.65 2.97
C ILE A 307 9.28 -9.02 1.99
N ALA A 308 9.95 -10.17 2.18
CA ALA A 308 10.99 -10.66 1.28
C ALA A 308 10.45 -10.90 -0.15
N THR A 309 9.28 -11.52 -0.28
CA THR A 309 8.62 -11.76 -1.56
C THR A 309 8.26 -10.44 -2.24
N SER A 310 7.67 -9.51 -1.50
CA SER A 310 7.37 -8.18 -2.02
C SER A 310 8.64 -7.42 -2.42
N ALA A 311 9.74 -7.52 -1.66
CA ALA A 311 11.04 -6.95 -2.02
C ALA A 311 11.69 -7.67 -3.22
N CYS A 312 11.14 -8.78 -3.67
CA CYS A 312 11.75 -9.69 -4.63
C CYS A 312 13.16 -10.12 -4.20
N ALA A 313 13.38 -10.40 -2.92
CA ALA A 313 14.63 -10.96 -2.43
C ALA A 313 14.92 -12.31 -3.14
N ASN A 314 16.19 -12.60 -3.36
CA ASN A 314 16.55 -13.86 -3.99
C ASN A 314 16.55 -15.00 -2.94
N PRO A 315 15.67 -16.02 -3.07
CA PRO A 315 15.59 -17.11 -2.09
C PRO A 315 16.92 -17.85 -1.90
N MET A 316 17.71 -17.99 -2.96
CA MET A 316 19.04 -18.65 -2.88
C MET A 316 20.00 -17.86 -1.99
N VAL A 317 20.00 -16.52 -2.11
CA VAL A 317 20.85 -15.66 -1.26
C VAL A 317 20.34 -15.67 0.18
N THR A 318 19.02 -15.71 0.37
CA THR A 318 18.41 -15.81 1.70
C THR A 318 18.82 -17.11 2.39
N SER A 319 18.71 -18.26 1.70
CA SER A 319 19.12 -19.56 2.28
C SER A 319 20.62 -19.66 2.55
N GLN A 320 21.46 -19.02 1.73
CA GLN A 320 22.91 -18.96 1.98
C GLN A 320 23.23 -18.10 3.23
N ALA A 321 22.52 -17.00 3.41
CA ALA A 321 22.68 -16.16 4.59
C ALA A 321 22.28 -16.88 5.90
N ASP A 322 21.27 -17.76 5.84
CA ASP A 322 20.86 -18.61 6.97
C ASP A 322 21.92 -19.66 7.34
N GLN A 323 22.78 -20.03 6.40
CA GLN A 323 23.86 -21.02 6.61
C GLN A 323 25.14 -20.43 7.23
N GLY A 324 25.15 -19.14 7.59
CA GLY A 324 26.20 -18.52 8.37
C GLY A 324 27.27 -17.77 7.58
N ASP A 325 27.07 -17.49 6.31
CA ASP A 325 27.90 -16.54 5.59
C ASP A 325 27.70 -15.12 6.16
N ALA A 326 28.80 -14.41 6.41
CA ALA A 326 28.76 -13.08 6.95
C ALA A 326 27.82 -12.18 6.12
N PRO A 327 26.90 -11.46 6.73
CA PRO A 327 25.89 -10.70 6.04
C PRO A 327 26.52 -9.62 5.18
N ARG A 328 26.63 -9.86 3.89
CA ARG A 328 26.93 -8.82 2.90
C ARG A 328 25.69 -8.00 2.67
N ARG A 329 25.87 -6.68 2.55
CA ARG A 329 24.76 -5.79 2.19
C ARG A 329 24.10 -6.25 0.89
N ARG A 330 22.82 -6.55 0.96
CA ARG A 330 22.01 -7.09 -0.15
C ARG A 330 21.38 -6.01 -1.00
N THR A 331 21.25 -4.77 -0.46
CA THR A 331 20.54 -3.67 -1.10
C THR A 331 21.44 -2.51 -1.46
N GLU A 332 21.14 -1.84 -2.57
CA GLU A 332 21.84 -0.65 -3.03
C GLU A 332 20.87 0.32 -3.71
N GLU A 333 20.86 1.58 -3.27
CA GLU A 333 20.10 2.65 -3.94
C GLU A 333 20.98 3.37 -4.96
N SER A 334 20.46 3.58 -6.16
CA SER A 334 21.03 4.45 -7.17
C SER A 334 20.05 5.58 -7.52
N SER A 335 20.49 6.52 -8.35
CA SER A 335 19.64 7.66 -8.73
C SER A 335 18.35 7.27 -9.45
N ARG A 336 18.28 6.09 -10.09
CA ARG A 336 17.15 5.67 -10.94
C ARG A 336 16.64 4.28 -10.67
N SER A 337 17.32 3.53 -9.82
CA SER A 337 16.96 2.16 -9.46
C SER A 337 17.39 1.84 -8.05
N TRP A 338 16.73 0.88 -7.47
CA TRP A 338 17.14 0.19 -6.26
C TRP A 338 17.49 -1.25 -6.62
N ARG A 339 18.53 -1.81 -6.01
CA ARG A 339 18.95 -3.18 -6.22
C ARG A 339 18.74 -3.98 -4.93
N CYS A 340 18.19 -5.17 -5.07
CA CYS A 340 18.16 -6.19 -4.04
C CYS A 340 18.75 -7.47 -4.61
N ASP A 341 19.83 -7.96 -4.03
CA ASP A 341 20.61 -9.08 -4.55
C ASP A 341 21.00 -8.86 -6.03
N ASN A 342 20.59 -9.76 -6.91
CA ASN A 342 20.79 -9.68 -8.36
C ASN A 342 19.58 -9.06 -9.12
N ARG A 343 18.62 -8.46 -8.42
CA ARG A 343 17.40 -7.89 -9.02
C ARG A 343 17.41 -6.37 -8.92
N ARG A 344 16.95 -5.72 -9.96
CA ARG A 344 16.89 -4.26 -10.08
C ARG A 344 15.45 -3.80 -10.15
N HIS A 345 15.13 -2.72 -9.45
CA HIS A 345 13.79 -2.19 -9.30
C HIS A 345 13.72 -0.72 -9.69
N THR A 346 12.60 -0.29 -10.23
CA THR A 346 12.27 1.12 -10.39
C THR A 346 10.85 1.35 -9.94
N THR A 347 10.68 2.33 -9.05
CA THR A 347 9.39 2.70 -8.49
C THR A 347 8.89 4.00 -9.11
N TYR A 348 7.60 4.02 -9.38
CA TYR A 348 6.84 5.16 -9.86
C TYR A 348 5.77 5.52 -8.84
N TRP A 349 5.49 6.81 -8.73
CA TRP A 349 4.36 7.33 -8.01
C TRP A 349 3.23 7.67 -8.98
N VAL A 350 1.98 7.31 -8.64
CA VAL A 350 0.79 7.68 -9.41
C VAL A 350 0.40 9.10 -9.02
N ARG A 351 0.81 10.06 -9.86
CA ARG A 351 0.55 11.49 -9.65
C ARG A 351 -0.85 11.90 -10.08
N ARG A 352 -1.34 11.31 -11.17
CA ARG A 352 -2.64 11.62 -11.76
C ARG A 352 -3.39 10.34 -12.03
N TRP A 353 -4.52 10.20 -11.40
CA TRP A 353 -5.43 9.09 -11.62
C TRP A 353 -6.33 9.37 -12.81
N PRO A 354 -6.73 8.36 -13.61
CA PRO A 354 -7.80 8.50 -14.58
C PRO A 354 -9.12 8.68 -13.85
N GLN A 355 -10.18 8.97 -14.58
CA GLN A 355 -11.52 8.96 -14.01
C GLN A 355 -11.86 7.51 -13.60
N LEU A 356 -12.04 7.31 -12.30
CA LEU A 356 -12.33 6.01 -11.71
C LEU A 356 -13.83 5.87 -11.43
N GLY A 357 -14.40 4.71 -11.78
CA GLY A 357 -15.82 4.41 -11.54
C GLY A 357 -16.78 5.11 -12.50
N GLY A 358 -18.05 4.83 -12.38
CA GLY A 358 -19.08 5.33 -13.28
C GLY A 358 -18.83 4.93 -14.74
N SER A 359 -18.66 5.92 -15.61
CA SER A 359 -18.26 5.73 -17.03
C SER A 359 -16.75 5.56 -17.24
N GLY A 360 -15.94 5.69 -16.18
CA GLY A 360 -14.48 5.57 -16.23
C GLY A 360 -13.99 4.13 -16.03
N VAL A 361 -12.67 4.00 -15.93
CA VAL A 361 -12.01 2.70 -15.72
C VAL A 361 -12.23 2.22 -14.29
N ALA A 362 -12.59 0.94 -14.10
CA ALA A 362 -12.64 0.34 -12.78
C ALA A 362 -11.22 0.19 -12.22
N LEU A 363 -11.02 0.55 -10.95
CA LEU A 363 -9.69 0.47 -10.32
C LEU A 363 -9.06 -0.93 -10.42
N PRO A 364 -9.78 -2.05 -10.23
CA PRO A 364 -9.21 -3.39 -10.41
C PRO A 364 -8.69 -3.64 -11.83
N GLN A 365 -9.38 -3.12 -12.86
CA GLN A 365 -8.94 -3.22 -14.26
C GLN A 365 -7.67 -2.39 -14.49
N LEU A 366 -7.62 -1.17 -13.96
CA LEU A 366 -6.43 -0.31 -14.03
C LEU A 366 -5.23 -1.03 -13.39
N VAL A 367 -5.39 -1.57 -12.17
CA VAL A 367 -4.34 -2.31 -11.48
C VAL A 367 -3.91 -3.54 -12.30
N ALA A 368 -4.87 -4.29 -12.84
CA ALA A 368 -4.57 -5.47 -13.67
C ALA A 368 -3.72 -5.08 -14.89
N ARG A 369 -4.07 -4.00 -15.60
CA ARG A 369 -3.33 -3.54 -16.79
C ARG A 369 -1.94 -2.98 -16.44
N LEU A 370 -1.81 -2.24 -15.34
CA LEU A 370 -0.51 -1.74 -14.88
C LEU A 370 0.41 -2.84 -14.37
N THR A 371 -0.14 -3.97 -13.90
CA THR A 371 0.64 -5.10 -13.39
C THR A 371 0.85 -6.23 -14.40
N ALA A 372 0.21 -6.16 -15.58
CA ALA A 372 0.38 -7.15 -16.66
C ALA A 372 1.60 -6.89 -17.55
N VAL A 373 2.45 -5.90 -17.23
CA VAL A 373 3.63 -5.58 -18.02
C VAL A 373 4.66 -6.72 -17.96
N PRO A 374 5.37 -7.00 -19.08
CA PRO A 374 6.43 -8.02 -19.12
C PRO A 374 7.63 -7.56 -18.26
N ALA A 375 7.70 -8.07 -17.04
CA ALA A 375 8.74 -7.80 -16.06
C ALA A 375 8.94 -9.06 -15.19
N LEU A 376 10.06 -9.18 -14.50
CA LEU A 376 10.27 -10.27 -13.54
C LEU A 376 9.18 -10.27 -12.47
N ALA A 377 8.82 -9.09 -11.99
CA ALA A 377 7.68 -8.88 -11.11
C ALA A 377 7.20 -7.43 -11.22
N THR A 378 5.93 -7.21 -10.93
CA THR A 378 5.35 -5.89 -10.77
C THR A 378 4.60 -5.82 -9.45
N THR A 379 4.83 -4.75 -8.68
CA THR A 379 4.13 -4.53 -7.42
C THR A 379 3.37 -3.22 -7.50
N PHE A 380 2.06 -3.29 -7.29
CA PHE A 380 1.21 -2.11 -7.15
C PHE A 380 0.84 -1.93 -5.68
N SER A 381 0.94 -0.72 -5.18
CA SER A 381 0.57 -0.36 -3.81
C SER A 381 -0.43 0.80 -3.82
N LEU A 382 -1.51 0.64 -3.07
CA LEU A 382 -2.52 1.66 -2.82
C LEU A 382 -2.59 1.89 -1.31
N THR A 383 -2.24 3.07 -0.86
CA THR A 383 -2.29 3.45 0.56
C THR A 383 -3.45 4.42 0.77
N LEU A 384 -4.31 4.07 1.72
CA LEU A 384 -5.36 4.92 2.26
C LEU A 384 -4.89 5.45 3.60
N ALA A 385 -4.74 6.75 3.73
CA ALA A 385 -4.33 7.41 4.96
C ALA A 385 -5.36 8.45 5.37
N ARG A 386 -5.50 8.70 6.67
CA ARG A 386 -6.41 9.75 7.17
C ARG A 386 -5.91 11.13 6.72
N SER A 387 -6.83 11.95 6.24
CA SER A 387 -6.58 13.34 5.86
C SER A 387 -7.70 14.20 6.45
N GLY A 388 -7.47 14.73 7.66
CA GLY A 388 -8.52 15.45 8.37
C GLY A 388 -9.54 14.56 9.09
N ARG A 389 -10.73 15.11 9.41
CA ARG A 389 -11.74 14.40 10.23
C ARG A 389 -12.52 13.32 9.48
N GLN A 390 -12.76 13.49 8.19
CA GLN A 390 -13.60 12.57 7.38
C GLN A 390 -12.98 12.18 6.03
N ASP A 391 -11.90 12.84 5.63
CA ASP A 391 -11.27 12.61 4.33
C ASP A 391 -10.20 11.53 4.41
N VAL A 392 -10.10 10.75 3.34
CA VAL A 392 -9.07 9.74 3.15
C VAL A 392 -8.20 10.12 1.95
N ALA A 393 -6.93 10.36 2.21
CA ALA A 393 -5.93 10.54 1.16
C ALA A 393 -5.59 9.19 0.54
N VAL A 394 -5.57 9.12 -0.79
CA VAL A 394 -5.23 7.92 -1.53
C VAL A 394 -3.93 8.14 -2.30
N THR A 395 -2.94 7.29 -2.05
CA THR A 395 -1.64 7.35 -2.71
C THR A 395 -1.34 6.03 -3.41
N GLY A 396 -0.89 6.08 -4.65
CA GLY A 396 -0.55 4.89 -5.43
C GLY A 396 0.92 4.85 -5.85
N HIS A 397 1.52 3.68 -5.80
CA HIS A 397 2.87 3.42 -6.30
C HIS A 397 2.88 2.16 -7.16
N VAL A 398 3.74 2.15 -8.17
CA VAL A 398 3.99 0.98 -9.03
C VAL A 398 5.48 0.75 -9.09
N ARG A 399 5.91 -0.47 -8.80
CA ARG A 399 7.31 -0.89 -8.89
C ARG A 399 7.44 -2.01 -9.91
N VAL A 400 8.37 -1.85 -10.85
CA VAL A 400 8.76 -2.90 -11.80
C VAL A 400 10.13 -3.44 -11.44
N THR A 401 10.30 -4.74 -11.64
CA THR A 401 11.52 -5.50 -11.30
C THR A 401 12.05 -6.19 -12.54
N GLY A 402 13.36 -6.15 -12.75
CA GLY A 402 14.08 -6.87 -13.79
C GLY A 402 15.36 -7.50 -13.24
N ARG A 403 15.90 -8.51 -13.89
CA ARG A 403 17.18 -9.17 -13.54
C ARG A 403 18.38 -8.38 -14.01
N SER A 404 18.24 -7.69 -15.13
CA SER A 404 19.27 -6.86 -15.73
C SER A 404 18.82 -5.40 -15.89
N SER A 405 19.77 -4.52 -16.21
CA SER A 405 19.46 -3.13 -16.54
C SER A 405 18.66 -3.00 -17.84
N THR A 406 18.87 -3.89 -18.79
CA THR A 406 18.15 -3.94 -20.07
C THR A 406 16.71 -4.37 -19.83
N GLU A 407 16.48 -5.51 -19.15
CA GLU A 407 15.15 -6.00 -18.80
C GLU A 407 14.36 -4.98 -18.00
N LEU A 408 15.00 -4.32 -17.01
CA LEU A 408 14.36 -3.24 -16.25
C LEU A 408 13.98 -2.05 -17.14
N SER A 409 14.83 -1.69 -18.11
CA SER A 409 14.55 -0.60 -19.07
C SER A 409 13.34 -0.95 -19.96
N ASP A 410 13.22 -2.19 -20.40
CA ASP A 410 12.11 -2.65 -21.22
C ASP A 410 10.80 -2.69 -20.42
N ALA A 411 10.85 -3.22 -19.19
CA ALA A 411 9.73 -3.20 -18.26
C ALA A 411 9.24 -1.77 -17.96
N ARG A 412 10.16 -0.84 -17.78
CA ARG A 412 9.83 0.59 -17.58
C ARG A 412 9.13 1.18 -18.79
N ARG A 413 9.63 0.92 -20.00
CA ARG A 413 8.98 1.38 -21.24
C ARG A 413 7.60 0.79 -21.42
N ALA A 414 7.42 -0.49 -21.08
CA ALA A 414 6.14 -1.16 -21.12
C ALA A 414 5.16 -0.54 -20.11
N LEU A 415 5.57 -0.33 -18.86
CA LEU A 415 4.74 0.32 -17.84
C LEU A 415 4.33 1.74 -18.25
N GLU A 416 5.27 2.54 -18.75
CA GLU A 416 4.99 3.91 -19.19
C GLU A 416 4.03 3.96 -20.39
N ARG A 417 4.06 2.96 -21.28
CA ARG A 417 3.08 2.81 -22.37
C ARG A 417 1.70 2.44 -21.82
N ALA A 418 1.62 1.43 -20.95
CA ALA A 418 0.38 1.00 -20.33
C ALA A 418 -0.28 2.15 -19.54
N ALA A 419 0.50 2.91 -18.77
CA ALA A 419 -0.01 4.06 -18.02
C ALA A 419 -0.57 5.15 -18.95
N ARG A 420 0.08 5.42 -20.09
CA ARG A 420 -0.45 6.39 -21.08
C ARG A 420 -1.75 5.91 -21.70
N GLN A 421 -1.87 4.63 -22.04
CA GLN A 421 -3.10 4.03 -22.57
C GLN A 421 -4.26 4.19 -21.60
N GLU A 422 -3.98 4.01 -20.31
CA GLU A 422 -4.97 4.16 -19.23
C GLU A 422 -5.14 5.61 -18.75
N ARG A 423 -4.56 6.60 -19.43
CA ARG A 423 -4.58 8.02 -19.03
C ARG A 423 -4.12 8.26 -17.59
N THR A 424 -3.27 7.38 -17.08
CA THR A 424 -2.69 7.45 -15.74
C THR A 424 -1.37 8.20 -15.79
N GLY A 425 -1.25 9.27 -15.01
CA GLY A 425 0.00 10.02 -14.89
C GLY A 425 0.91 9.39 -13.84
N ILE A 426 1.98 8.73 -14.28
CA ILE A 426 3.00 8.18 -13.39
C ILE A 426 4.28 9.01 -13.44
N VAL A 427 4.97 9.13 -12.31
CA VAL A 427 6.24 9.85 -12.18
C VAL A 427 7.26 8.92 -11.56
N ARG A 428 8.39 8.73 -12.26
CA ARG A 428 9.49 7.93 -11.73
C ARG A 428 10.15 8.64 -10.54
N LEU A 429 10.37 7.90 -9.46
CA LEU A 429 10.96 8.41 -8.21
C LEU A 429 12.49 8.49 -8.34
N ASP A 430 13.00 9.29 -9.30
CA ASP A 430 14.43 9.50 -9.46
C ASP A 430 15.02 10.08 -8.17
N ARG A 431 16.09 9.45 -7.62
CA ARG A 431 16.76 9.76 -6.35
C ARG A 431 15.93 9.55 -5.09
N GLU A 432 14.75 8.96 -5.23
CA GLU A 432 13.83 8.61 -4.16
C GLU A 432 13.38 7.14 -4.31
N GLN A 433 14.27 6.29 -4.83
CA GLN A 433 13.94 4.90 -5.10
C GLN A 433 13.72 4.11 -3.81
N LEU A 434 14.55 4.33 -2.79
CA LEU A 434 14.39 3.69 -1.49
C LEU A 434 13.06 4.02 -0.81
N PRO A 435 12.65 5.30 -0.65
CA PRO A 435 11.31 5.63 -0.15
C PRO A 435 10.19 5.02 -1.01
N GLY A 436 10.38 4.97 -2.34
CA GLY A 436 9.43 4.33 -3.25
C GLY A 436 9.32 2.82 -3.03
N VAL A 437 10.42 2.13 -2.78
CA VAL A 437 10.41 0.71 -2.45
C VAL A 437 9.67 0.48 -1.14
N LEU A 438 10.01 1.21 -0.07
CA LEU A 438 9.31 1.12 1.22
C LEU A 438 7.80 1.36 1.08
N ALA A 439 7.39 2.29 0.19
CA ALA A 439 5.97 2.53 -0.11
C ALA A 439 5.30 1.37 -0.86
N THR A 440 6.04 0.42 -1.39
CA THR A 440 5.52 -0.77 -2.09
C THR A 440 5.71 -2.08 -1.32
N LEU A 441 6.42 -2.06 -0.21
CA LEU A 441 6.45 -3.17 0.74
C LEU A 441 5.18 -3.13 1.62
N PRO A 442 4.69 -4.27 2.13
CA PRO A 442 3.51 -4.32 2.99
C PRO A 442 3.84 -3.81 4.42
N LEU A 443 4.20 -2.53 4.52
CA LEU A 443 4.58 -1.84 5.76
C LEU A 443 3.59 -0.75 6.18
N GLY A 444 2.44 -0.65 5.49
CA GLY A 444 1.43 0.38 5.73
C GLY A 444 1.61 1.64 4.88
N GLY A 445 2.55 1.67 3.93
CA GLY A 445 2.81 2.82 3.04
C GLY A 445 3.94 3.73 3.53
N ALA A 446 4.32 4.72 2.70
CA ALA A 446 5.36 5.70 3.06
C ALA A 446 4.83 6.73 4.05
N ARG A 447 5.69 7.13 5.01
CA ARG A 447 5.51 8.34 5.84
C ARG A 447 5.68 9.61 5.02
#